data_91abb5be5b40c62532026445e4df43af
#
_entry.id   91abb5be5b40c62532026445e4df43af
#
_cell.length_a   1.000
_cell.length_b   1.000
_cell.length_c   1.000
_cell.angle_alpha   90.00
_cell.angle_beta   90.00
_cell.angle_gamma   90.00
#
_symmetry.space_group_name_H-M   'P 1'
#
loop_
_entity.id
_entity.type
_entity.pdbx_description
1 polymer ?
#
loop_
_entity_poly.entity_id
_entity_poly.type
_entity_poly.pdbx_seq_one_letter_code
_entity_poly.pdbx_strand_id
1 'polypeptide(L)'
;QSATHKQVPPPNDFHRPTVTFNTPIGQFDAQSDVGGPLAPGSARYDAAAKTYTINSAGYNIWYQRDEFRYLWKKMDGDVSLAASVNWPDLNDFHDRKVVLIFRDSLDDDSRQIMAAQHGNGMVHISWRPEKGSQMTDVEYRSARQPRAGTDEKGPQTFHPTRIGIKKKGDAFQLYISWQGEPLHAEGTPIPFKTSGPFYAGLGFTSHLPANVLT
;
A
#
# COMPACT_ATOMS: atom_id res chain seq x y z
N GLN A 1 -2.59 -1.92 23.20
CA GLN A 1 -3.13 -3.16 22.64
C GLN A 1 -2.13 -4.28 22.81
N SER A 2 -2.63 -5.49 23.07
CA SER A 2 -1.80 -6.66 23.35
C SER A 2 -0.89 -7.00 22.16
N ALA A 3 0.40 -7.22 22.41
CA ALA A 3 1.36 -7.74 21.45
C ALA A 3 0.97 -9.13 20.89
N THR A 4 -0.11 -9.70 21.40
CA THR A 4 -0.63 -11.01 21.02
C THR A 4 -1.78 -10.94 20.00
N HIS A 5 -2.16 -9.76 19.51
CA HIS A 5 -3.22 -9.64 18.50
C HIS A 5 -2.77 -10.28 17.19
N LYS A 6 -3.21 -11.49 16.96
CA LYS A 6 -2.96 -12.19 15.71
C LYS A 6 -4.14 -11.92 14.76
N GLN A 7 -3.86 -11.33 13.63
CA GLN A 7 -4.88 -11.14 12.60
C GLN A 7 -5.24 -12.50 11.98
N VAL A 8 -6.53 -12.81 11.95
CA VAL A 8 -7.05 -14.01 11.32
C VAL A 8 -7.54 -13.63 9.91
N PRO A 9 -7.03 -14.25 8.85
CA PRO A 9 -7.51 -13.95 7.51
C PRO A 9 -9.00 -14.30 7.40
N PRO A 10 -9.78 -13.49 6.67
CA PRO A 10 -11.16 -13.83 6.37
C PRO A 10 -11.22 -15.08 5.50
N PRO A 11 -12.36 -15.80 5.47
CA PRO A 11 -12.57 -16.92 4.56
C PRO A 11 -12.31 -16.51 3.10
N ASN A 12 -11.69 -17.40 2.32
CA ASN A 12 -11.29 -17.12 0.94
C ASN A 12 -12.45 -16.85 -0.01
N ASP A 13 -13.62 -17.38 0.29
CA ASP A 13 -14.86 -17.23 -0.45
C ASP A 13 -15.72 -16.04 0.02
N PHE A 14 -15.24 -15.26 0.97
CA PHE A 14 -15.95 -14.10 1.49
C PHE A 14 -15.46 -12.82 0.82
N HIS A 15 -16.21 -12.34 -0.17
CA HIS A 15 -15.94 -11.12 -0.91
C HIS A 15 -17.01 -10.07 -0.64
N ARG A 16 -16.58 -8.84 -0.39
CA ARG A 16 -17.46 -7.67 -0.42
C ARG A 16 -17.21 -6.88 -1.70
N PRO A 17 -18.25 -6.31 -2.31
CA PRO A 17 -18.07 -5.54 -3.54
C PRO A 17 -17.20 -4.30 -3.30
N THR A 18 -16.32 -4.03 -4.24
CA THR A 18 -15.58 -2.77 -4.32
C THR A 18 -16.56 -1.64 -4.67
N VAL A 19 -16.48 -0.54 -3.93
CA VAL A 19 -17.25 0.67 -4.22
C VAL A 19 -16.36 1.69 -4.91
N THR A 20 -16.72 2.09 -6.13
CA THR A 20 -15.94 3.03 -6.93
C THR A 20 -16.62 4.38 -7.02
N PHE A 21 -15.85 5.43 -6.84
CA PHE A 21 -16.25 6.83 -6.99
C PHE A 21 -15.52 7.41 -8.21
N ASN A 22 -16.26 7.60 -9.30
CA ASN A 22 -15.73 8.08 -10.59
C ASN A 22 -15.51 9.60 -10.59
N THR A 23 -14.93 10.13 -9.54
CA THR A 23 -14.58 11.54 -9.41
C THR A 23 -13.06 11.67 -9.40
N PRO A 24 -12.47 12.38 -10.38
CA PRO A 24 -11.04 12.61 -10.42
C PRO A 24 -10.53 13.29 -9.14
N ILE A 25 -9.32 12.93 -8.72
CA ILE A 25 -8.65 13.52 -7.57
C ILE A 25 -7.15 13.73 -7.88
N GLY A 26 -6.73 14.97 -8.00
CA GLY A 26 -5.36 15.32 -8.39
C GLY A 26 -4.97 14.69 -9.72
N GLN A 27 -4.04 13.75 -9.73
CA GLN A 27 -3.56 13.06 -10.93
C GLN A 27 -4.31 11.75 -11.22
N PHE A 28 -5.22 11.32 -10.36
CA PHE A 28 -5.93 10.05 -10.46
C PHE A 28 -7.32 10.24 -11.07
N ASP A 29 -7.73 9.25 -11.87
CA ASP A 29 -8.99 9.29 -12.62
C ASP A 29 -10.19 9.03 -11.70
N ALA A 30 -10.00 8.23 -10.65
CA ALA A 30 -11.04 7.85 -9.72
C ALA A 30 -10.45 7.29 -8.41
N GLN A 31 -11.35 6.88 -7.51
CA GLN A 31 -10.99 6.29 -6.23
C GLN A 31 -11.97 5.18 -5.86
N SER A 32 -11.50 4.19 -5.09
CA SER A 32 -12.31 3.03 -4.71
C SER A 32 -12.06 2.62 -3.26
N ASP A 33 -13.10 2.12 -2.61
CA ASP A 33 -12.99 1.29 -1.42
C ASP A 33 -12.95 -0.17 -1.87
N VAL A 34 -11.73 -0.67 -2.09
CA VAL A 34 -11.51 -2.04 -2.56
C VAL A 34 -11.88 -3.02 -1.47
N GLY A 35 -12.63 -4.08 -1.84
CA GLY A 35 -13.07 -5.12 -0.92
C GLY A 35 -14.06 -4.68 0.15
N GLY A 36 -14.69 -3.51 -0.03
CA GLY A 36 -15.74 -2.99 0.83
C GLY A 36 -15.39 -2.94 2.32
N PRO A 37 -14.40 -2.14 2.75
CA PRO A 37 -14.10 -1.95 4.16
C PRO A 37 -15.34 -1.63 4.98
N LEU A 38 -15.39 -2.05 6.25
CA LEU A 38 -16.57 -1.85 7.12
C LEU A 38 -16.89 -0.37 7.40
N ALA A 39 -15.89 0.49 7.31
CA ALA A 39 -16.07 1.93 7.33
C ALA A 39 -15.55 2.53 6.02
N PRO A 40 -16.31 3.40 5.34
CA PRO A 40 -15.90 3.97 4.06
C PRO A 40 -14.67 4.85 4.23
N GLY A 41 -13.76 4.76 3.25
CA GLY A 41 -12.60 5.62 3.17
C GLY A 41 -12.93 6.99 2.56
N SER A 42 -11.96 7.91 2.66
CA SER A 42 -12.01 9.20 1.99
C SER A 42 -10.63 9.64 1.54
N ALA A 43 -10.57 10.57 0.61
CA ALA A 43 -9.31 11.20 0.24
C ALA A 43 -9.54 12.66 -0.15
N ARG A 44 -8.51 13.48 0.05
CA ARG A 44 -8.46 14.87 -0.41
C ARG A 44 -7.11 15.15 -1.06
N TYR A 45 -7.09 16.08 -1.98
CA TYR A 45 -5.89 16.56 -2.64
C TYR A 45 -5.71 18.05 -2.41
N ASP A 46 -4.56 18.43 -1.89
CA ASP A 46 -4.10 19.81 -1.82
C ASP A 46 -3.22 20.10 -3.03
N ALA A 47 -3.72 20.91 -3.95
CA ALA A 47 -3.04 21.23 -5.20
C ALA A 47 -1.81 22.13 -4.99
N ALA A 48 -1.80 22.98 -3.95
CA ALA A 48 -0.68 23.85 -3.65
C ALA A 48 0.49 23.07 -3.06
N ALA A 49 0.19 22.18 -2.11
CA ALA A 49 1.19 21.30 -1.49
C ALA A 49 1.48 20.03 -2.31
N LYS A 50 0.68 19.72 -3.34
CA LYS A 50 0.72 18.48 -4.11
C LYS A 50 0.62 17.24 -3.22
N THR A 51 -0.22 17.31 -2.20
CA THR A 51 -0.33 16.30 -1.15
C THR A 51 -1.69 15.63 -1.18
N TYR A 52 -1.69 14.31 -1.13
CA TYR A 52 -2.87 13.48 -0.91
C TYR A 52 -2.97 13.12 0.57
N THR A 53 -4.12 13.36 1.18
CA THR A 53 -4.47 12.81 2.49
C THR A 53 -5.48 11.70 2.28
N ILE A 54 -5.19 10.50 2.76
CA ILE A 54 -6.02 9.31 2.55
C ILE A 54 -6.43 8.75 3.90
N ASN A 55 -7.74 8.62 4.11
CA ASN A 55 -8.31 8.00 5.29
C ASN A 55 -8.92 6.66 4.89
N SER A 56 -8.63 5.61 5.62
CA SER A 56 -9.15 4.29 5.35
C SER A 56 -9.28 3.46 6.61
N ALA A 57 -10.33 2.67 6.67
CA ALA A 57 -10.37 1.42 7.40
C ALA A 57 -9.87 0.31 6.48
N GLY A 58 -9.93 -0.93 6.95
CA GLY A 58 -9.67 -2.09 6.13
C GLY A 58 -8.81 -3.11 6.84
N TYR A 59 -9.09 -4.35 6.53
CA TYR A 59 -8.43 -5.48 7.15
C TYR A 59 -6.94 -5.54 6.82
N ASN A 60 -6.60 -5.48 5.53
CA ASN A 60 -5.22 -5.53 5.04
C ASN A 60 -5.18 -5.42 3.50
N ILE A 61 -3.97 -5.23 2.96
CA ILE A 61 -3.59 -5.51 1.57
C ILE A 61 -2.61 -6.69 1.65
N TRP A 62 -3.16 -7.91 1.82
CA TRP A 62 -2.39 -9.12 2.09
C TRP A 62 -3.24 -10.38 1.86
N TYR A 63 -2.71 -11.55 2.17
CA TYR A 63 -3.38 -12.82 1.98
C TYR A 63 -3.96 -12.98 0.57
N GLN A 64 -5.18 -13.49 0.47
CA GLN A 64 -5.86 -13.77 -0.80
C GLN A 64 -6.79 -12.64 -1.25
N ARG A 65 -7.09 -11.66 -0.39
CA ARG A 65 -7.91 -10.50 -0.71
C ARG A 65 -7.53 -9.27 0.10
N ASP A 66 -7.97 -8.11 -0.37
CA ASP A 66 -7.57 -6.79 0.12
C ASP A 66 -8.78 -5.97 0.57
N GLU A 67 -8.58 -5.12 1.58
CA GLU A 67 -9.52 -4.08 2.00
C GLU A 67 -8.78 -2.76 2.22
N PHE A 68 -9.01 -1.76 1.36
CA PHE A 68 -8.29 -0.49 1.44
C PHE A 68 -8.91 0.61 0.58
N ARG A 69 -8.56 1.87 0.86
CA ARG A 69 -8.82 3.01 -0.03
C ARG A 69 -7.78 3.09 -1.11
N TYR A 70 -8.22 3.21 -2.38
CA TYR A 70 -7.36 3.23 -3.56
C TYR A 70 -7.67 4.45 -4.43
N LEU A 71 -6.66 5.27 -4.72
CA LEU A 71 -6.69 6.33 -5.72
C LEU A 71 -5.94 5.81 -6.94
N TRP A 72 -6.60 5.77 -8.09
CA TRP A 72 -6.03 5.08 -9.25
C TRP A 72 -6.22 5.81 -10.56
N LYS A 73 -5.33 5.50 -11.47
CA LYS A 73 -5.40 5.84 -12.88
C LYS A 73 -5.22 4.58 -13.72
N LYS A 74 -6.00 4.45 -14.80
CA LYS A 74 -5.82 3.36 -15.75
C LYS A 74 -4.69 3.71 -16.69
N MET A 75 -3.69 2.83 -16.78
CA MET A 75 -2.44 3.07 -17.49
C MET A 75 -2.00 1.84 -18.29
N ASP A 76 -1.02 2.05 -19.17
CA ASP A 76 -0.34 1.02 -19.95
C ASP A 76 1.14 1.37 -20.09
N GLY A 77 1.97 0.39 -20.52
CA GLY A 77 3.40 0.59 -20.75
C GLY A 77 4.23 0.75 -19.48
N ASP A 78 5.33 1.49 -19.59
CA ASP A 78 6.26 1.74 -18.49
C ASP A 78 5.76 2.89 -17.62
N VAL A 79 5.74 2.69 -16.30
CA VAL A 79 5.22 3.66 -15.34
C VAL A 79 6.11 3.70 -14.10
N SER A 80 6.29 4.89 -13.56
CA SER A 80 6.96 5.11 -12.27
C SER A 80 6.03 5.84 -11.31
N LEU A 81 5.90 5.31 -10.10
CA LEU A 81 5.23 5.97 -8.99
C LEU A 81 6.27 6.25 -7.89
N ALA A 82 6.20 7.43 -7.29
CA ALA A 82 7.00 7.75 -6.12
C ALA A 82 6.24 8.74 -5.23
N ALA A 83 6.35 8.58 -3.92
CA ALA A 83 5.71 9.46 -2.95
C ALA A 83 6.58 9.63 -1.70
N SER A 84 6.59 10.84 -1.15
CA SER A 84 7.00 11.06 0.23
C SER A 84 5.83 10.69 1.14
N VAL A 85 6.13 10.00 2.24
CA VAL A 85 5.13 9.48 3.17
C VAL A 85 5.22 10.25 4.48
N ASN A 86 4.08 10.68 4.97
CA ASN A 86 3.92 11.27 6.29
C ASN A 86 2.75 10.62 7.01
N TRP A 87 2.93 10.37 8.30
CA TRP A 87 1.94 9.75 9.19
C TRP A 87 1.41 10.81 10.16
N PRO A 88 0.23 11.42 9.90
CA PRO A 88 -0.32 12.44 10.81
C PRO A 88 -0.71 11.88 12.16
N ASP A 89 -1.24 10.65 12.19
CA ASP A 89 -1.61 9.96 13.43
C ASP A 89 -0.39 9.29 14.07
N LEU A 90 0.05 9.81 15.20
CA LEU A 90 1.20 9.28 15.95
C LEU A 90 0.86 8.13 16.89
N ASN A 91 -0.43 7.95 17.24
CA ASN A 91 -0.92 6.96 18.21
C ASN A 91 -1.40 5.66 17.56
N ASP A 92 -0.59 5.08 16.74
CA ASP A 92 -1.05 4.30 15.68
C ASP A 92 -0.76 2.83 15.70
N PHE A 93 -1.38 2.17 14.75
CA PHE A 93 -1.23 0.76 14.51
C PHE A 93 0.00 0.52 13.63
N HIS A 94 0.99 -0.22 14.16
CA HIS A 94 2.26 -0.47 13.46
C HIS A 94 2.11 -1.10 12.07
N ASP A 95 1.04 -1.88 11.87
CA ASP A 95 0.81 -2.63 10.64
C ASP A 95 0.02 -1.87 9.59
N ARG A 96 -0.51 -0.65 9.91
CA ARG A 96 -1.09 0.21 8.87
C ARG A 96 -0.09 0.39 7.73
N LYS A 97 -0.57 0.47 6.52
CA LYS A 97 0.33 0.60 5.38
C LYS A 97 -0.19 1.54 4.29
N VAL A 98 0.71 2.32 3.75
CA VAL A 98 0.55 3.02 2.49
C VAL A 98 1.22 2.22 1.39
N VAL A 99 0.63 2.22 0.20
CA VAL A 99 1.14 1.46 -0.95
C VAL A 99 1.16 2.31 -2.22
N LEU A 100 2.19 2.07 -3.03
CA LEU A 100 2.22 2.41 -4.44
C LEU A 100 1.97 1.11 -5.19
N ILE A 101 0.82 0.98 -5.85
CA ILE A 101 0.30 -0.32 -6.26
C ILE A 101 -0.17 -0.35 -7.70
N PHE A 102 0.08 -1.47 -8.36
CA PHE A 102 -0.38 -1.83 -9.69
C PHE A 102 -1.28 -3.06 -9.60
N ARG A 103 -2.46 -2.99 -10.23
CA ARG A 103 -3.47 -4.06 -10.18
C ARG A 103 -4.05 -4.31 -11.57
N ASP A 104 -4.34 -5.58 -11.87
CA ASP A 104 -5.02 -5.94 -13.14
C ASP A 104 -6.51 -5.57 -13.09
N SER A 105 -7.14 -5.60 -11.90
CA SER A 105 -8.55 -5.22 -11.71
C SER A 105 -8.78 -4.50 -10.37
N LEU A 106 -10.01 -4.03 -10.15
CA LEU A 106 -10.47 -3.47 -8.87
C LEU A 106 -11.09 -4.53 -7.94
N ASP A 107 -11.08 -5.80 -8.32
CA ASP A 107 -11.54 -6.89 -7.46
C ASP A 107 -10.62 -7.00 -6.24
N ASP A 108 -11.17 -7.35 -5.09
CA ASP A 108 -10.40 -7.45 -3.82
C ASP A 108 -9.29 -8.51 -3.87
N ASP A 109 -9.41 -9.50 -4.72
CA ASP A 109 -8.46 -10.59 -4.93
C ASP A 109 -7.58 -10.45 -6.19
N SER A 110 -7.55 -9.26 -6.79
CA SER A 110 -6.81 -8.99 -8.04
C SER A 110 -5.34 -9.40 -7.96
N ARG A 111 -4.79 -9.83 -9.10
CA ARG A 111 -3.34 -9.84 -9.30
C ARG A 111 -2.79 -8.44 -9.09
N GLN A 112 -1.66 -8.34 -8.40
CA GLN A 112 -1.09 -7.04 -8.04
C GLN A 112 0.39 -7.12 -7.70
N ILE A 113 1.06 -5.97 -7.78
CA ILE A 113 2.39 -5.75 -7.23
C ILE A 113 2.47 -4.36 -6.62
N MET A 114 3.12 -4.23 -5.46
CA MET A 114 3.18 -2.97 -4.73
C MET A 114 4.51 -2.76 -4.02
N ALA A 115 4.89 -1.48 -3.89
CA ALA A 115 5.81 -1.02 -2.85
C ALA A 115 4.98 -0.54 -1.67
N ALA A 116 5.24 -1.04 -0.49
CA ALA A 116 4.51 -0.71 0.73
C ALA A 116 5.43 -0.18 1.81
N GLN A 117 4.93 0.79 2.58
CA GLN A 117 5.55 1.26 3.82
C GLN A 117 4.56 1.11 4.96
N HIS A 118 5.00 0.45 6.03
CA HIS A 118 4.23 0.26 7.25
C HIS A 118 4.40 1.42 8.25
N GLY A 119 3.46 1.52 9.19
CA GLY A 119 3.50 2.49 10.27
C GLY A 119 4.72 2.36 11.18
N ASN A 120 5.38 1.21 11.23
CA ASN A 120 6.65 1.00 11.95
C ASN A 120 7.90 1.26 11.09
N GLY A 121 7.73 1.74 9.85
CA GLY A 121 8.83 2.05 8.94
C GLY A 121 9.35 0.89 8.10
N MET A 122 8.83 -0.32 8.27
CA MET A 122 9.15 -1.44 7.38
C MET A 122 8.71 -1.12 5.95
N VAL A 123 9.55 -1.43 4.97
CA VAL A 123 9.22 -1.34 3.54
C VAL A 123 9.30 -2.73 2.94
N HIS A 124 8.41 -3.04 2.03
CA HIS A 124 8.49 -4.26 1.23
C HIS A 124 8.01 -4.03 -0.20
N ILE A 125 8.53 -4.82 -1.13
CA ILE A 125 7.89 -5.07 -2.41
C ILE A 125 7.16 -6.40 -2.30
N SER A 126 5.87 -6.42 -2.64
CA SER A 126 5.06 -7.63 -2.54
C SER A 126 4.11 -7.75 -3.71
N TRP A 127 3.74 -8.98 -4.05
CA TRP A 127 2.89 -9.27 -5.20
C TRP A 127 1.98 -10.46 -4.96
N ARG A 128 0.81 -10.43 -5.63
CA ARG A 128 -0.10 -11.56 -5.79
C ARG A 128 0.01 -12.04 -7.24
N PRO A 129 0.65 -13.19 -7.48
CA PRO A 129 0.97 -13.64 -8.84
C PRO A 129 -0.25 -14.07 -9.64
N GLU A 130 -1.27 -14.60 -8.98
CA GLU A 130 -2.53 -15.03 -9.57
C GLU A 130 -3.71 -14.46 -8.79
N LYS A 131 -4.87 -14.27 -9.45
CA LYS A 131 -6.09 -13.82 -8.78
C LYS A 131 -6.45 -14.77 -7.65
N GLY A 132 -6.70 -14.24 -6.45
CA GLY A 132 -7.04 -15.01 -5.25
C GLY A 132 -5.92 -15.84 -4.64
N SER A 133 -4.68 -15.75 -5.15
CA SER A 133 -3.54 -16.43 -4.54
C SER A 133 -2.97 -15.65 -3.34
N GLN A 134 -2.11 -16.32 -2.57
CA GLN A 134 -1.39 -15.70 -1.47
C GLN A 134 -0.38 -14.65 -1.99
N MET A 135 -0.12 -13.64 -1.15
CA MET A 135 0.94 -12.67 -1.39
C MET A 135 2.32 -13.30 -1.17
N THR A 136 3.28 -12.80 -1.93
CA THR A 136 4.72 -13.05 -1.74
C THR A 136 5.41 -11.70 -1.57
N ASP A 137 6.49 -11.63 -0.80
CA ASP A 137 7.20 -10.38 -0.56
C ASP A 137 8.70 -10.51 -0.36
N VAL A 138 9.36 -9.36 -0.43
CA VAL A 138 10.73 -9.14 0.05
C VAL A 138 10.73 -7.90 0.93
N GLU A 139 11.06 -8.09 2.22
CA GLU A 139 11.09 -7.02 3.21
C GLU A 139 12.46 -6.33 3.29
N TYR A 140 12.42 -5.02 3.51
CA TYR A 140 13.59 -4.18 3.76
C TYR A 140 13.40 -3.38 5.05
N ARG A 141 14.44 -3.39 5.88
CA ARG A 141 14.47 -2.66 7.14
C ARG A 141 15.77 -1.89 7.23
N SER A 142 15.76 -0.68 7.76
CA SER A 142 17.01 -0.02 8.10
C SER A 142 17.72 -0.82 9.20
N ALA A 143 19.05 -0.80 9.22
CA ALA A 143 19.85 -1.46 10.27
C ALA A 143 19.56 -0.94 11.70
N ARG A 144 18.82 0.16 11.81
CA ARG A 144 18.45 0.82 13.07
C ARG A 144 16.99 0.58 13.47
N GLN A 145 16.22 -0.14 12.66
CA GLN A 145 14.83 -0.46 13.03
C GLN A 145 14.78 -1.57 14.08
N PRO A 146 13.94 -1.44 15.13
CA PRO A 146 13.68 -2.53 16.06
C PRO A 146 13.18 -3.76 15.28
N ARG A 147 13.59 -4.94 15.70
CA ARG A 147 13.05 -6.19 15.14
C ARG A 147 11.57 -6.31 15.51
N ALA A 148 10.76 -6.85 14.60
CA ALA A 148 9.38 -7.18 14.89
C ALA A 148 9.28 -8.06 16.15
N GLY A 149 8.40 -7.69 17.08
CA GLY A 149 8.20 -8.41 18.34
C GLY A 149 8.97 -7.84 19.54
N THR A 150 9.74 -6.78 19.37
CA THR A 150 10.26 -6.02 20.50
C THR A 150 9.33 -4.84 20.80
N ASP A 151 8.86 -4.73 22.04
CA ASP A 151 8.02 -3.61 22.51
C ASP A 151 8.82 -2.30 22.65
N GLU A 152 9.90 -2.16 21.91
CA GLU A 152 10.69 -0.95 21.92
C GLU A 152 9.91 0.18 21.26
N LYS A 153 9.31 1.00 22.11
CA LYS A 153 8.82 2.34 21.77
C LYS A 153 10.02 3.25 21.44
N GLY A 154 10.76 2.91 20.41
CA GLY A 154 11.79 3.78 19.87
C GLY A 154 11.13 4.97 19.17
N PRO A 155 11.80 6.14 19.16
CA PRO A 155 11.34 7.27 18.39
C PRO A 155 11.18 6.86 16.92
N GLN A 156 10.15 7.33 16.25
CA GLN A 156 9.76 7.07 14.86
C GLN A 156 10.79 7.60 13.83
N THR A 157 12.04 7.66 14.20
CA THR A 157 13.15 8.29 13.45
C THR A 157 13.69 7.42 12.31
N PHE A 158 13.13 6.21 12.12
CA PHE A 158 13.66 5.23 11.16
C PHE A 158 12.69 4.90 10.02
N HIS A 159 11.71 5.74 9.79
CA HIS A 159 10.85 5.60 8.63
C HIS A 159 11.59 6.07 7.37
N PRO A 160 11.45 5.38 6.25
CA PRO A 160 11.84 5.94 4.97
C PRO A 160 11.00 7.20 4.72
N THR A 161 11.68 8.23 4.21
CA THR A 161 11.02 9.50 3.88
C THR A 161 10.29 9.44 2.54
N ARG A 162 10.70 8.49 1.69
CA ARG A 162 10.15 8.33 0.35
C ARG A 162 10.26 6.89 -0.13
N ILE A 163 9.22 6.42 -0.80
CA ILE A 163 9.18 5.13 -1.50
C ILE A 163 8.84 5.34 -2.97
N GLY A 164 9.23 4.39 -3.80
CA GLY A 164 8.92 4.37 -5.22
C GLY A 164 8.84 2.95 -5.77
N ILE A 165 8.13 2.80 -6.87
CA ILE A 165 8.07 1.57 -7.65
C ILE A 165 8.07 1.92 -9.13
N LYS A 166 8.89 1.24 -9.91
CA LYS A 166 9.03 1.46 -11.33
C LYS A 166 8.76 0.18 -12.09
N LYS A 167 7.78 0.23 -12.99
CA LYS A 167 7.54 -0.77 -14.01
C LYS A 167 8.42 -0.45 -15.23
N LYS A 168 9.16 -1.46 -15.70
CA LYS A 168 9.86 -1.41 -16.98
C LYS A 168 9.71 -2.77 -17.68
N GLY A 169 8.98 -2.79 -18.80
CA GLY A 169 8.55 -4.04 -19.40
C GLY A 169 7.78 -4.90 -18.42
N ASP A 170 8.18 -6.16 -18.27
CA ASP A 170 7.58 -7.14 -17.36
C ASP A 170 8.35 -7.25 -16.02
N ALA A 171 8.99 -6.16 -15.57
CA ALA A 171 9.72 -6.14 -14.30
C ALA A 171 9.39 -4.89 -13.48
N PHE A 172 9.41 -5.05 -12.15
CA PHE A 172 9.16 -3.99 -11.19
C PHE A 172 10.32 -3.85 -10.22
N GLN A 173 10.79 -2.61 -10.03
CA GLN A 173 11.88 -2.28 -9.12
C GLN A 173 11.39 -1.39 -8.00
N LEU A 174 11.74 -1.76 -6.75
CA LEU A 174 11.54 -0.95 -5.55
C LEU A 174 12.60 0.14 -5.47
N TYR A 175 12.19 1.32 -5.02
CA TYR A 175 13.06 2.45 -4.70
C TYR A 175 12.75 2.96 -3.28
N ILE A 176 13.79 3.33 -2.53
CA ILE A 176 13.68 3.81 -1.14
C ILE A 176 14.62 5.01 -0.94
N SER A 177 14.19 5.94 -0.09
CA SER A 177 15.03 6.95 0.55
C SER A 177 14.79 6.87 2.06
N TRP A 178 15.81 6.53 2.83
CA TRP A 178 15.67 6.32 4.27
C TRP A 178 15.79 7.60 5.09
N GLN A 179 16.66 8.53 4.70
CA GLN A 179 16.95 9.73 5.48
C GLN A 179 17.09 10.99 4.61
N GLY A 180 16.29 11.08 3.56
CA GLY A 180 16.34 12.24 2.65
C GLY A 180 17.43 12.17 1.59
N GLU A 181 18.19 11.08 1.52
CA GLU A 181 19.08 10.81 0.40
C GLU A 181 18.27 10.63 -0.90
N PRO A 182 18.90 10.73 -2.08
CA PRO A 182 18.22 10.49 -3.33
C PRO A 182 17.55 9.12 -3.37
N LEU A 183 16.34 9.05 -3.94
CA LEU A 183 15.63 7.80 -4.14
C LEU A 183 16.49 6.84 -4.96
N HIS A 184 16.81 5.68 -4.41
CA HIS A 184 17.68 4.68 -5.03
C HIS A 184 17.02 3.32 -5.11
N ALA A 185 17.44 2.51 -6.06
CA ALA A 185 16.92 1.14 -6.23
C ALA A 185 17.33 0.26 -5.05
N GLU A 186 16.38 -0.54 -4.56
CA GLU A 186 16.60 -1.48 -3.48
C GLU A 186 16.25 -2.89 -3.94
N GLY A 187 17.15 -3.84 -3.69
CA GLY A 187 17.00 -5.22 -4.11
C GLY A 187 17.03 -5.45 -5.62
N THR A 188 16.56 -6.60 -6.05
CA THR A 188 16.48 -7.00 -7.47
C THR A 188 15.09 -6.75 -8.03
N PRO A 189 14.97 -6.42 -9.34
CA PRO A 189 13.66 -6.30 -9.98
C PRO A 189 12.86 -7.59 -9.87
N ILE A 190 11.57 -7.47 -9.60
CA ILE A 190 10.62 -8.59 -9.53
C ILE A 190 9.99 -8.80 -10.91
N PRO A 191 10.11 -9.97 -11.52
CA PRO A 191 9.38 -10.31 -12.73
C PRO A 191 7.88 -10.38 -12.45
N PHE A 192 7.10 -9.54 -13.12
CA PHE A 192 5.65 -9.52 -13.00
C PHE A 192 5.04 -8.93 -14.26
N LYS A 193 4.33 -9.75 -15.03
CA LYS A 193 3.66 -9.33 -16.26
C LYS A 193 2.24 -8.86 -15.96
N THR A 194 1.91 -7.63 -16.31
CA THR A 194 0.53 -7.12 -16.29
C THR A 194 -0.30 -7.68 -17.45
N SER A 195 -1.60 -7.83 -17.27
CA SER A 195 -2.51 -8.45 -18.27
C SER A 195 -3.02 -7.48 -19.33
N GLY A 196 -2.35 -6.36 -19.59
CA GLY A 196 -2.75 -5.27 -20.48
C GLY A 196 -2.87 -3.96 -19.71
N PRO A 197 -3.80 -3.06 -20.04
CA PRO A 197 -4.03 -1.87 -19.25
C PRO A 197 -4.33 -2.22 -17.80
N PHE A 198 -3.61 -1.59 -16.87
CA PHE A 198 -3.65 -1.86 -15.44
C PHE A 198 -4.04 -0.60 -14.68
N TYR A 199 -4.45 -0.78 -13.43
CA TYR A 199 -4.68 0.31 -12.48
C TYR A 199 -3.38 0.57 -11.73
N ALA A 200 -2.93 1.84 -11.71
CA ALA A 200 -1.74 2.28 -10.99
C ALA A 200 -2.08 3.44 -10.05
N GLY A 201 -1.59 3.43 -8.82
CA GLY A 201 -1.91 4.51 -7.90
C GLY A 201 -1.45 4.35 -6.47
N LEU A 202 -2.12 5.12 -5.59
CA LEU A 202 -1.86 5.20 -4.16
C LEU A 202 -2.94 4.45 -3.39
N GLY A 203 -2.55 3.65 -2.42
CA GLY A 203 -3.50 3.00 -1.52
C GLY A 203 -3.11 3.14 -0.06
N PHE A 204 -4.12 3.06 0.82
CA PHE A 204 -3.92 3.06 2.26
C PHE A 204 -4.91 2.12 2.94
N THR A 205 -4.44 1.38 3.93
CA THR A 205 -5.25 0.59 4.87
C THR A 205 -4.80 0.83 6.30
N SER A 206 -5.76 0.99 7.21
CA SER A 206 -5.47 1.10 8.64
C SER A 206 -5.01 -0.20 9.27
N HIS A 207 -5.22 -1.33 8.60
CA HIS A 207 -5.06 -2.69 9.13
C HIS A 207 -6.06 -3.03 10.25
N LEU A 208 -7.09 -2.19 10.41
CA LEU A 208 -8.17 -2.35 11.38
C LEU A 208 -9.51 -2.38 10.63
N PRO A 209 -10.29 -3.47 10.70
CA PRO A 209 -11.46 -3.66 9.85
C PRO A 209 -12.50 -2.53 9.90
N ALA A 210 -12.68 -1.91 11.07
CA ALA A 210 -13.70 -0.89 11.30
C ALA A 210 -13.16 0.48 11.74
N ASN A 211 -11.86 0.63 11.93
CA ASN A 211 -11.26 1.87 12.42
C ASN A 211 -10.58 2.62 11.27
N VAL A 212 -11.08 3.81 10.98
CA VAL A 212 -10.48 4.72 10.01
C VAL A 212 -9.26 5.39 10.63
N LEU A 213 -8.11 5.30 9.96
CA LEU A 213 -6.89 6.04 10.25
C LEU A 213 -6.50 6.92 9.06
N THR A 214 -5.51 7.77 9.27
CA THR A 214 -4.95 8.69 8.25
C THR A 214 -3.50 8.34 7.94
#